data_e034e14637a4e909d9b6d3beb2373f11
#
_entry.id   e034e14637a4e909d9b6d3beb2373f11
#
_cell.length_a   1.000
_cell.length_b   1.000
_cell.length_c   1.000
_cell.angle_alpha   90.00
_cell.angle_beta   90.00
_cell.angle_gamma   90.00
#
_symmetry.space_group_name_H-M   'P 1'
#
loop_
_entity.id
_entity.type
_entity.pdbx_description
1 polymer ?
#
loop_
_entity_poly.entity_id
_entity_poly.type
_entity_poly.pdbx_seq_one_letter_code
_entity_poly.pdbx_strand_id
1 'polypeptide(L)'
;MPSQLANRLRLACACPIVVELRQQDEGDQAFLRQLFVSRRWSETCAMPGWDDQQRLAFLHQQADLQQRHYAQHHPDAAFLIVEHLGQAIGRFCVSASASALRLVDVALLPEWQGLGIGSSLLRAVITVAEHSASPVELTVDAQSPARRLYHRHGFLALADQGLSLQMRRPIGQHGEPAPMTG
;
A
#
# COMPACT_ATOMS: atom_id res chain seq x y z
N MET A 1 17.09 -8.66 -2.97
CA MET A 1 17.40 -8.51 -1.54
C MET A 1 16.46 -7.45 -0.94
N PRO A 2 15.59 -7.79 0.00
CA PRO A 2 14.59 -6.86 0.59
C PRO A 2 15.20 -5.58 1.15
N SER A 3 16.36 -5.68 1.80
CA SER A 3 17.06 -4.52 2.40
C SER A 3 17.52 -3.48 1.37
N GLN A 4 17.93 -3.90 0.18
CA GLN A 4 18.31 -2.97 -0.88
C GLN A 4 17.10 -2.23 -1.45
N LEU A 5 15.99 -2.95 -1.66
CA LEU A 5 14.74 -2.34 -2.09
C LEU A 5 14.24 -1.34 -1.05
N ALA A 6 14.25 -1.71 0.24
CA ALA A 6 13.87 -0.82 1.33
C ALA A 6 14.69 0.48 1.34
N ASN A 7 16.02 0.38 1.18
CA ASN A 7 16.89 1.56 1.13
C ASN A 7 16.59 2.45 -0.09
N ARG A 8 16.37 1.88 -1.27
CA ARG A 8 15.98 2.65 -2.46
C ARG A 8 14.65 3.38 -2.27
N LEU A 9 13.66 2.72 -1.66
CA LEU A 9 12.36 3.33 -1.35
C LEU A 9 12.50 4.49 -0.35
N ARG A 10 13.33 4.33 0.70
CA ARG A 10 13.62 5.41 1.67
C ARG A 10 14.21 6.63 0.99
N LEU A 11 15.23 6.43 0.15
CA LEU A 11 15.90 7.52 -0.55
C LEU A 11 15.00 8.23 -1.57
N ALA A 12 14.06 7.49 -2.18
CA ALA A 12 13.12 8.04 -3.16
C ALA A 12 11.89 8.70 -2.51
N CYS A 13 11.65 8.47 -1.23
CA CYS A 13 10.45 8.96 -0.54
C CYS A 13 10.62 10.43 -0.14
N ALA A 14 9.94 11.32 -0.86
CA ALA A 14 9.87 12.76 -0.55
C ALA A 14 8.41 13.10 -0.16
N CYS A 15 8.15 13.23 1.14
CA CYS A 15 6.84 13.55 1.67
C CYS A 15 6.70 15.04 2.05
N PRO A 16 5.49 15.62 1.98
CA PRO A 16 5.24 17.00 2.40
C PRO A 16 5.37 17.20 3.92
N ILE A 17 5.26 16.11 4.68
CA ILE A 17 5.52 16.08 6.13
C ILE A 17 6.65 15.09 6.39
N VAL A 18 7.34 15.25 7.52
CA VAL A 18 8.44 14.36 7.91
C VAL A 18 7.90 12.96 8.19
N VAL A 19 8.23 12.01 7.32
CA VAL A 19 7.94 10.59 7.53
C VAL A 19 9.22 9.79 7.37
N GLU A 20 9.32 8.72 8.15
CA GLU A 20 10.40 7.75 8.08
C GLU A 20 9.84 6.39 7.68
N LEU A 21 10.64 5.64 6.93
CA LEU A 21 10.32 4.27 6.55
C LEU A 21 11.29 3.34 7.28
N ARG A 22 10.82 2.59 8.25
CA ARG A 22 11.65 1.55 8.89
C ARG A 22 11.19 0.15 8.50
N GLN A 23 12.09 -0.81 8.64
CA GLN A 23 11.71 -2.22 8.49
C GLN A 23 10.67 -2.59 9.55
N GLN A 24 9.63 -3.32 9.13
CA GLN A 24 8.67 -3.94 10.03
C GLN A 24 9.36 -5.04 10.84
N ASP A 25 9.01 -5.15 12.10
CA ASP A 25 9.48 -6.21 13.01
C ASP A 25 8.32 -6.87 13.78
N GLU A 26 8.64 -7.82 14.65
CA GLU A 26 7.64 -8.57 15.42
C GLU A 26 6.88 -7.70 16.42
N GLY A 27 7.46 -6.60 16.88
CA GLY A 27 6.82 -5.64 17.79
C GLY A 27 5.67 -4.87 17.14
N ASP A 28 5.59 -4.85 15.82
CA ASP A 28 4.57 -4.09 15.07
C ASP A 28 3.20 -4.79 15.02
N GLN A 29 3.08 -6.02 15.49
CA GLN A 29 1.84 -6.80 15.33
C GLN A 29 0.60 -6.08 15.88
N ALA A 30 0.72 -5.45 17.05
CA ALA A 30 -0.38 -4.71 17.65
C ALA A 30 -0.82 -3.52 16.78
N PHE A 31 0.15 -2.76 16.26
CA PHE A 31 -0.10 -1.66 15.34
C PHE A 31 -0.74 -2.14 14.03
N LEU A 32 -0.25 -3.23 13.44
CA LEU A 32 -0.79 -3.76 12.19
C LEU A 32 -2.23 -4.26 12.35
N ARG A 33 -2.59 -4.85 13.49
CA ARG A 33 -3.98 -5.17 13.82
C ARG A 33 -4.84 -3.90 13.93
N GLN A 34 -4.37 -2.88 14.64
CA GLN A 34 -5.05 -1.59 14.74
C GLN A 34 -5.27 -0.95 13.37
N LEU A 35 -4.24 -0.92 12.52
CA LEU A 35 -4.31 -0.40 11.16
C LEU A 35 -5.30 -1.16 10.29
N PHE A 36 -5.37 -2.48 10.42
CA PHE A 36 -6.34 -3.31 9.72
C PHE A 36 -7.78 -3.02 10.18
N VAL A 37 -7.98 -2.96 11.51
CA VAL A 37 -9.27 -2.65 12.12
C VAL A 37 -9.78 -1.29 11.66
N SER A 38 -8.93 -0.25 11.68
CA SER A 38 -9.32 1.11 11.29
C SER A 38 -9.87 1.20 9.86
N ARG A 39 -9.43 0.30 8.98
CA ARG A 39 -9.86 0.25 7.57
C ARG A 39 -11.11 -0.59 7.34
N ARG A 40 -11.37 -1.57 8.19
CA ARG A 40 -12.39 -2.61 7.97
C ARG A 40 -13.53 -2.57 8.97
N TRP A 41 -13.44 -1.71 9.99
CA TRP A 41 -14.45 -1.65 11.04
C TRP A 41 -15.87 -1.45 10.51
N SER A 42 -16.05 -0.51 9.59
CA SER A 42 -17.35 -0.19 9.00
C SER A 42 -18.00 -1.37 8.25
N GLU A 43 -17.17 -2.25 7.66
CA GLU A 43 -17.68 -3.44 6.97
C GLU A 43 -18.33 -4.43 7.95
N THR A 44 -17.80 -4.51 9.18
CA THR A 44 -18.35 -5.40 10.21
C THR A 44 -19.59 -4.84 10.89
N CYS A 45 -19.83 -3.53 10.82
CA CYS A 45 -21.04 -2.91 11.38
C CYS A 45 -22.33 -3.40 10.71
N ALA A 46 -22.25 -3.89 9.48
CA ALA A 46 -23.37 -4.47 8.75
C ALA A 46 -23.67 -5.93 9.13
N MET A 47 -22.85 -6.56 9.98
CA MET A 47 -23.05 -7.96 10.42
C MET A 47 -24.06 -8.00 11.58
N PRO A 48 -25.25 -8.57 11.37
CA PRO A 48 -26.27 -8.60 12.42
C PRO A 48 -25.87 -9.56 13.54
N GLY A 49 -26.21 -9.20 14.79
CA GLY A 49 -26.03 -10.05 15.97
C GLY A 49 -24.60 -10.09 16.54
N TRP A 50 -23.66 -9.37 15.96
CA TRP A 50 -22.29 -9.30 16.48
C TRP A 50 -22.11 -8.07 17.40
N ASP A 51 -21.56 -8.31 18.58
CA ASP A 51 -21.07 -7.22 19.43
C ASP A 51 -19.69 -6.72 19.01
N ASP A 52 -19.24 -5.61 19.59
CA ASP A 52 -17.96 -4.99 19.21
C ASP A 52 -16.75 -5.87 19.56
N GLN A 53 -16.84 -6.69 20.60
CA GLN A 53 -15.77 -7.61 20.97
C GLN A 53 -15.62 -8.73 19.94
N GLN A 54 -16.73 -9.28 19.46
CA GLN A 54 -16.74 -10.30 18.40
C GLN A 54 -16.19 -9.75 17.09
N ARG A 55 -16.60 -8.52 16.70
CA ARG A 55 -16.08 -7.82 15.52
C ARG A 55 -14.58 -7.61 15.61
N LEU A 56 -14.10 -7.13 16.77
CA LEU A 56 -12.68 -6.88 16.98
C LEU A 56 -11.85 -8.16 16.92
N ALA A 57 -12.32 -9.23 17.57
CA ALA A 57 -11.65 -10.53 17.54
C ALA A 57 -11.56 -11.10 16.11
N PHE A 58 -12.64 -11.00 15.34
CA PHE A 58 -12.66 -11.40 13.93
C PHE A 58 -11.66 -10.59 13.09
N LEU A 59 -11.65 -9.26 13.22
CA LEU A 59 -10.74 -8.41 12.46
C LEU A 59 -9.27 -8.63 12.83
N HIS A 60 -8.96 -8.90 14.10
CA HIS A 60 -7.61 -9.29 14.50
C HIS A 60 -7.18 -10.60 13.85
N GLN A 61 -8.05 -11.59 13.81
CA GLN A 61 -7.77 -12.86 13.13
C GLN A 61 -7.54 -12.66 11.62
N GLN A 62 -8.34 -11.80 10.97
CA GLN A 62 -8.16 -11.47 9.56
C GLN A 62 -6.86 -10.71 9.31
N ALA A 63 -6.46 -9.80 10.19
CA ALA A 63 -5.18 -9.11 10.13
C ALA A 63 -4.00 -10.10 10.18
N ASP A 64 -4.04 -11.05 11.12
CA ASP A 64 -3.00 -12.07 11.26
C ASP A 64 -2.93 -13.01 10.04
N LEU A 65 -4.09 -13.35 9.47
CA LEU A 65 -4.16 -14.12 8.22
C LEU A 65 -3.53 -13.35 7.05
N GLN A 66 -3.80 -12.06 6.93
CA GLN A 66 -3.20 -11.21 5.90
C GLN A 66 -1.69 -11.13 6.06
N GLN A 67 -1.15 -10.98 7.30
CA GLN A 67 0.29 -10.98 7.55
C GLN A 67 0.94 -12.29 7.08
N ARG A 68 0.37 -13.43 7.47
CA ARG A 68 0.86 -14.74 7.04
C ARG A 68 0.81 -14.91 5.53
N HIS A 69 -0.28 -14.52 4.90
CA HIS A 69 -0.44 -14.56 3.44
C HIS A 69 0.66 -13.75 2.74
N TYR A 70 0.92 -12.52 3.20
CA TYR A 70 1.96 -11.68 2.60
C TYR A 70 3.36 -12.27 2.80
N ALA A 71 3.69 -12.78 3.99
CA ALA A 71 4.98 -13.41 4.25
C ALA A 71 5.21 -14.65 3.37
N GLN A 72 4.16 -15.43 3.11
CA GLN A 72 4.25 -16.63 2.27
C GLN A 72 4.35 -16.32 0.77
N HIS A 73 3.58 -15.34 0.27
CA HIS A 73 3.49 -15.04 -1.16
C HIS A 73 4.48 -13.97 -1.64
N HIS A 74 5.04 -13.21 -0.71
CA HIS A 74 6.01 -12.16 -0.99
C HIS A 74 7.22 -12.22 -0.05
N PRO A 75 7.96 -13.35 0.01
CA PRO A 75 9.06 -13.54 0.98
C PRO A 75 10.20 -12.52 0.76
N ASP A 76 10.35 -12.01 -0.46
CA ASP A 76 11.36 -11.01 -0.82
C ASP A 76 10.84 -9.57 -0.79
N ALA A 77 9.65 -9.34 -0.27
CA ALA A 77 9.11 -7.98 -0.17
C ALA A 77 9.82 -7.15 0.91
N ALA A 78 9.93 -5.86 0.66
CA ALA A 78 10.23 -4.86 1.67
C ALA A 78 8.95 -4.54 2.44
N PHE A 79 8.83 -5.06 3.66
CA PHE A 79 7.75 -4.73 4.61
C PHE A 79 8.21 -3.54 5.44
N LEU A 80 7.59 -2.39 5.26
CA LEU A 80 7.99 -1.14 5.91
C LEU A 80 6.84 -0.58 6.75
N ILE A 81 7.19 -0.04 7.90
CA ILE A 81 6.32 0.82 8.71
C ILE A 81 6.60 2.26 8.31
N VAL A 82 5.54 3.01 8.11
CA VAL A 82 5.58 4.46 7.92
C VAL A 82 5.45 5.10 9.29
N GLU A 83 6.42 5.91 9.68
CA GLU A 83 6.45 6.60 10.97
C GLU A 83 6.46 8.12 10.78
N HIS A 84 5.87 8.82 11.74
CA HIS A 84 6.00 10.26 11.92
C HIS A 84 6.44 10.52 13.36
N LEU A 85 7.61 11.15 13.54
CA LEU A 85 8.21 11.47 14.86
C LEU A 85 8.24 10.24 15.79
N GLY A 86 8.61 9.07 15.26
CA GLY A 86 8.70 7.82 16.01
C GLY A 86 7.37 7.11 16.27
N GLN A 87 6.25 7.65 15.81
CA GLN A 87 4.94 7.02 15.90
C GLN A 87 4.61 6.29 14.59
N ALA A 88 4.24 5.02 14.67
CA ALA A 88 3.77 4.26 13.52
C ALA A 88 2.39 4.81 13.05
N ILE A 89 2.31 5.18 11.78
CA ILE A 89 1.12 5.80 11.16
C ILE A 89 0.59 5.03 9.96
N GLY A 90 1.37 4.06 9.47
CA GLY A 90 0.97 3.27 8.30
C GLY A 90 1.92 2.13 7.98
N ARG A 91 1.56 1.40 6.93
CA ARG A 91 2.35 0.32 6.35
C ARG A 91 2.58 0.54 4.87
N PHE A 92 3.75 0.14 4.38
CA PHE A 92 4.14 0.22 3.00
C PHE A 92 4.89 -1.06 2.61
N CYS A 93 4.32 -1.84 1.68
CA CYS A 93 4.87 -3.13 1.29
C CYS A 93 5.07 -3.20 -0.23
N VAL A 94 6.31 -3.45 -0.64
CA VAL A 94 6.71 -3.54 -2.06
C VAL A 94 7.54 -4.78 -2.27
N SER A 95 7.20 -5.59 -3.27
CA SER A 95 8.03 -6.70 -3.73
C SER A 95 8.64 -6.39 -5.09
N ALA A 96 9.80 -6.99 -5.36
CA ALA A 96 10.47 -6.92 -6.64
C ALA A 96 10.58 -8.33 -7.24
N SER A 97 10.19 -8.47 -8.49
CA SER A 97 10.44 -9.65 -9.30
C SER A 97 11.36 -9.32 -10.49
N ALA A 98 11.72 -10.32 -11.27
CA ALA A 98 12.50 -10.10 -12.49
C ALA A 98 11.75 -9.25 -13.54
N SER A 99 10.42 -9.21 -13.49
CA SER A 99 9.57 -8.60 -14.51
C SER A 99 8.89 -7.30 -14.08
N ALA A 100 8.75 -7.03 -12.77
CA ALA A 100 8.02 -5.87 -12.27
C ALA A 100 8.32 -5.57 -10.79
N LEU A 101 8.12 -4.31 -10.37
CA LEU A 101 7.88 -3.99 -8.98
C LEU A 101 6.37 -4.12 -8.69
N ARG A 102 6.03 -4.73 -7.57
CA ARG A 102 4.63 -4.86 -7.13
C ARG A 102 4.41 -4.09 -5.83
N LEU A 103 3.51 -3.12 -5.89
CA LEU A 103 2.94 -2.53 -4.67
C LEU A 103 1.97 -3.55 -4.07
N VAL A 104 2.41 -4.22 -3.00
CA VAL A 104 1.64 -5.28 -2.33
C VAL A 104 0.59 -4.68 -1.41
N ASP A 105 0.97 -3.68 -0.62
CA ASP A 105 0.05 -2.95 0.26
C ASP A 105 0.57 -1.55 0.58
N VAL A 106 -0.36 -0.62 0.69
CA VAL A 106 -0.15 0.71 1.25
C VAL A 106 -1.37 1.08 2.09
N ALA A 107 -1.14 1.34 3.36
CA ALA A 107 -2.18 1.66 4.31
C ALA A 107 -1.71 2.75 5.27
N LEU A 108 -2.58 3.70 5.57
CA LEU A 108 -2.37 4.76 6.55
C LEU A 108 -3.57 4.78 7.50
N LEU A 109 -3.31 5.10 8.77
CA LEU A 109 -4.38 5.40 9.71
C LEU A 109 -5.25 6.55 9.17
N PRO A 110 -6.57 6.58 9.48
CA PRO A 110 -7.51 7.54 8.92
C PRO A 110 -7.08 9.01 9.06
N GLU A 111 -6.55 9.40 10.21
CA GLU A 111 -6.07 10.74 10.52
C GLU A 111 -4.84 11.19 9.70
N TRP A 112 -4.14 10.23 9.08
CA TRP A 112 -2.97 10.48 8.23
C TRP A 112 -3.26 10.39 6.73
N GLN A 113 -4.52 10.17 6.38
CA GLN A 113 -4.96 10.16 4.98
C GLN A 113 -5.23 11.59 4.49
N GLY A 114 -5.20 11.79 3.17
CA GLY A 114 -5.43 13.11 2.57
C GLY A 114 -4.26 14.10 2.67
N LEU A 115 -3.19 13.78 3.41
CA LEU A 115 -2.01 14.63 3.63
C LEU A 115 -0.90 14.46 2.57
N GLY A 116 -1.16 13.75 1.48
CA GLY A 116 -0.19 13.55 0.40
C GLY A 116 0.81 12.40 0.63
N ILE A 117 0.83 11.76 1.82
CA ILE A 117 1.77 10.67 2.15
C ILE A 117 1.63 9.52 1.16
N GLY A 118 0.41 9.03 0.90
CA GLY A 118 0.16 7.94 -0.04
C GLY A 118 0.67 8.23 -1.46
N SER A 119 0.51 9.48 -1.93
CA SER A 119 1.07 9.92 -3.21
C SER A 119 2.60 9.91 -3.21
N SER A 120 3.23 10.28 -2.10
CA SER A 120 4.69 10.27 -1.97
C SER A 120 5.26 8.87 -1.93
N LEU A 121 4.62 7.94 -1.20
CA LEU A 121 4.98 6.53 -1.20
C LEU A 121 4.85 5.90 -2.59
N LEU A 122 3.78 6.22 -3.31
CA LEU A 122 3.57 5.74 -4.67
C LEU A 122 4.63 6.31 -5.63
N ARG A 123 4.97 7.60 -5.53
CA ARG A 123 6.06 8.20 -6.31
C ARG A 123 7.40 7.53 -6.01
N ALA A 124 7.69 7.17 -4.76
CA ALA A 124 8.90 6.45 -4.41
C ALA A 124 9.00 5.10 -5.15
N VAL A 125 7.90 4.32 -5.21
CA VAL A 125 7.87 3.08 -6.01
C VAL A 125 8.12 3.35 -7.48
N ILE A 126 7.46 4.37 -8.05
CA ILE A 126 7.61 4.75 -9.46
C ILE A 126 9.06 5.15 -9.75
N THR A 127 9.68 5.99 -8.93
CA THR A 127 11.08 6.40 -9.07
C THR A 127 12.02 5.19 -9.04
N VAL A 128 11.82 4.27 -8.08
CA VAL A 128 12.62 3.04 -8.00
C VAL A 128 12.43 2.17 -9.24
N ALA A 129 11.22 2.07 -9.75
CA ALA A 129 10.88 1.30 -10.94
C ALA A 129 11.52 1.89 -12.20
N GLU A 130 11.49 3.21 -12.37
CA GLU A 130 12.10 3.91 -13.49
C GLU A 130 13.60 3.69 -13.54
N HIS A 131 14.29 3.76 -12.40
CA HIS A 131 15.74 3.47 -12.32
C HIS A 131 16.09 2.02 -12.66
N SER A 132 15.13 1.10 -12.53
CA SER A 132 15.33 -0.32 -12.85
C SER A 132 14.75 -0.70 -14.20
N ALA A 133 14.22 0.27 -14.97
CA ALA A 133 13.47 0.03 -16.21
C ALA A 133 12.41 -1.08 -16.03
N SER A 134 11.67 -1.05 -14.93
CA SER A 134 10.67 -2.05 -14.55
C SER A 134 9.28 -1.42 -14.49
N PRO A 135 8.21 -2.09 -14.95
CA PRO A 135 6.85 -1.63 -14.72
C PRO A 135 6.48 -1.76 -13.23
N VAL A 136 5.45 -1.02 -12.83
CA VAL A 136 4.84 -1.18 -11.48
C VAL A 136 3.47 -1.82 -11.62
N GLU A 137 3.21 -2.82 -10.80
CA GLU A 137 1.93 -3.53 -10.73
C GLU A 137 1.31 -3.40 -9.34
N LEU A 138 0.00 -3.44 -9.29
CA LEU A 138 -0.77 -3.52 -8.05
C LEU A 138 -2.12 -4.20 -8.29
N THR A 139 -2.74 -4.63 -7.20
CA THR A 139 -4.14 -5.06 -7.18
C THR A 139 -4.87 -4.18 -6.18
N VAL A 140 -6.03 -3.67 -6.57
CA VAL A 140 -6.86 -2.80 -5.74
C VAL A 140 -8.30 -3.29 -5.76
N ASP A 141 -9.02 -3.11 -4.66
CA ASP A 141 -10.46 -3.35 -4.61
C ASP A 141 -11.17 -2.49 -5.68
N ALA A 142 -12.09 -3.10 -6.44
CA ALA A 142 -12.81 -2.44 -7.53
C ALA A 142 -13.61 -1.21 -7.08
N GLN A 143 -14.01 -1.14 -5.81
CA GLN A 143 -14.74 -0.02 -5.21
C GLN A 143 -13.82 0.96 -4.46
N SER A 144 -12.52 0.68 -4.34
CA SER A 144 -11.60 1.51 -3.57
C SER A 144 -11.44 2.92 -4.15
N PRO A 145 -11.55 3.98 -3.34
CA PRO A 145 -11.25 5.35 -3.75
C PRO A 145 -9.78 5.55 -4.16
N ALA A 146 -8.86 4.66 -3.74
CA ALA A 146 -7.45 4.67 -4.11
C ALA A 146 -7.22 4.50 -5.63
N ARG A 147 -8.19 3.95 -6.37
CA ARG A 147 -8.13 3.87 -7.84
C ARG A 147 -7.85 5.22 -8.50
N ARG A 148 -8.47 6.31 -7.98
CA ARG A 148 -8.25 7.67 -8.50
C ARG A 148 -6.80 8.12 -8.30
N LEU A 149 -6.18 7.73 -7.19
CA LEU A 149 -4.77 8.00 -6.94
C LEU A 149 -3.90 7.28 -7.97
N TYR A 150 -4.13 5.99 -8.19
CA TYR A 150 -3.36 5.20 -9.14
C TYR A 150 -3.51 5.71 -10.59
N HIS A 151 -4.71 6.01 -11.03
CA HIS A 151 -4.94 6.61 -12.36
C HIS A 151 -4.17 7.93 -12.55
N ARG A 152 -4.18 8.83 -11.57
CA ARG A 152 -3.41 10.10 -11.63
C ARG A 152 -1.91 9.88 -11.73
N HIS A 153 -1.41 8.72 -11.31
CA HIS A 153 0.00 8.35 -11.42
C HIS A 153 0.30 7.44 -12.61
N GLY A 154 -0.59 7.37 -13.60
CA GLY A 154 -0.36 6.67 -14.87
C GLY A 154 -0.58 5.15 -14.80
N PHE A 155 -1.28 4.64 -13.79
CA PHE A 155 -1.67 3.24 -13.76
C PHE A 155 -2.90 3.00 -14.63
N LEU A 156 -2.81 1.98 -15.47
CA LEU A 156 -3.87 1.51 -16.38
C LEU A 156 -4.45 0.20 -15.82
N ALA A 157 -5.75 0.01 -15.98
CA ALA A 157 -6.41 -1.25 -15.68
C ALA A 157 -5.97 -2.32 -16.69
N LEU A 158 -5.55 -3.50 -16.21
CA LEU A 158 -5.19 -4.66 -17.03
C LEU A 158 -6.32 -5.68 -17.12
N ALA A 159 -6.88 -6.03 -15.96
CA ALA A 159 -7.92 -7.04 -15.85
C ALA A 159 -8.86 -6.70 -14.71
N ASP A 160 -10.14 -6.83 -14.96
CA ASP A 160 -11.19 -6.79 -13.94
C ASP A 160 -11.45 -8.23 -13.48
N GLN A 161 -11.27 -8.49 -12.19
CA GLN A 161 -11.51 -9.78 -11.55
C GLN A 161 -12.78 -9.75 -10.67
N GLY A 162 -13.71 -8.86 -10.97
CA GLY A 162 -14.97 -8.66 -10.25
C GLY A 162 -14.80 -7.83 -9.00
N LEU A 163 -14.29 -8.39 -7.91
CA LEU A 163 -14.07 -7.67 -6.65
C LEU A 163 -12.75 -6.89 -6.61
N SER A 164 -11.80 -7.22 -7.46
CA SER A 164 -10.49 -6.59 -7.53
C SER A 164 -10.09 -6.22 -8.96
N LEU A 165 -9.29 -5.17 -9.08
CA LEU A 165 -8.78 -4.65 -10.32
C LEU A 165 -7.25 -4.74 -10.32
N GLN A 166 -6.68 -5.43 -11.30
CA GLN A 166 -5.25 -5.39 -11.53
C GLN A 166 -4.90 -4.13 -12.33
N MET A 167 -3.92 -3.39 -11.84
CA MET A 167 -3.45 -2.18 -12.50
C MET A 167 -1.93 -2.25 -12.72
N ARG A 168 -1.48 -1.65 -13.83
CA ARG A 168 -0.07 -1.59 -14.20
C ARG A 168 0.28 -0.20 -14.71
N ARG A 169 1.44 0.30 -14.26
CA ARG A 169 2.10 1.46 -14.85
C ARG A 169 3.25 0.96 -15.72
N PRO A 170 3.21 1.15 -17.04
CA PRO A 170 4.29 0.74 -17.94
C PRO A 170 5.55 1.61 -17.74
N ILE A 171 6.68 1.14 -18.29
CA ILE A 171 7.95 1.87 -18.28
C ILE A 171 7.82 3.13 -19.17
N GLY A 172 8.41 4.26 -18.76
CA GLY A 172 8.57 5.43 -19.63
C GLY A 172 7.35 6.34 -19.77
N GLN A 173 6.28 6.13 -19.02
CA GLN A 173 5.20 7.12 -18.96
C GLN A 173 5.59 8.24 -17.97
N HIS A 174 6.30 9.25 -18.48
CA HIS A 174 6.25 10.58 -17.88
C HIS A 174 4.81 11.06 -18.04
N GLY A 175 4.15 11.36 -16.90
CA GLY A 175 2.75 11.77 -16.91
C GLY A 175 2.54 12.97 -17.84
N GLU A 176 2.06 12.70 -19.02
CA GLU A 176 1.54 13.72 -19.91
C GLU A 176 0.19 14.16 -19.31
N PRO A 177 0.00 15.43 -19.01
CA PRO A 177 -1.30 15.89 -18.52
C PRO A 177 -2.33 15.58 -19.61
N ALA A 178 -3.45 14.96 -19.21
CA ALA A 178 -4.56 14.68 -20.10
C ALA A 178 -4.91 15.94 -20.90
N PRO A 179 -5.09 15.85 -22.25
CA PRO A 179 -5.50 17.00 -23.05
C PRO A 179 -6.84 17.52 -22.52
N MET A 180 -6.85 18.79 -22.15
CA MET A 180 -8.08 19.52 -21.85
C MET A 180 -8.86 19.62 -23.17
N THR A 181 -9.82 18.73 -23.36
CA THR A 181 -10.84 18.94 -24.40
C THR A 181 -11.77 20.07 -23.94
N GLY A 182 -11.71 21.16 -24.70
CA GLY A 182 -12.59 22.32 -24.58
C GLY A 182 -14.04 22.02 -24.91
#